data_cff546d7780e0754f0a4a037f364fc23
#
_entry.id   cff546d7780e0754f0a4a037f364fc23
#
_cell.length_a   1.000
_cell.length_b   1.000
_cell.length_c   1.000
_cell.angle_alpha   90.00
_cell.angle_beta   90.00
_cell.angle_gamma   90.00
#
_symmetry.space_group_name_H-M   'P 1'
#
loop_
_entity.id
_entity.type
_entity.pdbx_description
1 polymer ?
#
loop_
_entity_poly.entity_id
_entity_poly.type
_entity_poly.pdbx_seq_one_letter_code
_entity_poly.pdbx_strand_id
1 'polypeptide(L)'
;QVARFAYVEPAQTGAIVSYNHMNNKIGVLVSFATGKAETTATDAFKAMGADVAMHIAAMNPVSLDKDSVPAEVAQHELEIYKAQAAESGKPENIQEKIATGRLEKFYKESCLTEQAFVKNPDQNGTDYVNEVAKKLGGTIKVNGFKRFMLGE
;
A
#
# COMPACT_ATOMS: atom_id res chain seq x y z
N GLN A 1 15.28 23.20 -7.28
CA GLN A 1 14.26 23.69 -6.36
C GLN A 1 13.58 22.51 -5.69
N VAL A 2 13.45 22.52 -4.34
CA VAL A 2 12.73 21.48 -3.58
C VAL A 2 11.25 21.85 -3.60
N ALA A 3 10.41 20.98 -4.17
CA ALA A 3 8.96 21.17 -4.24
C ALA A 3 8.23 20.57 -3.02
N ARG A 4 8.67 19.39 -2.57
CA ARG A 4 8.09 18.67 -1.42
C ARG A 4 9.20 17.93 -0.67
N PHE A 5 8.98 17.72 0.62
CA PHE A 5 9.81 16.84 1.44
C PHE A 5 8.95 16.10 2.46
N ALA A 6 9.42 14.98 2.93
CA ALA A 6 8.83 14.24 4.04
C ALA A 6 9.92 13.65 4.93
N TYR A 7 9.61 13.54 6.21
CA TYR A 7 10.44 12.87 7.20
C TYR A 7 9.74 11.59 7.65
N VAL A 8 10.49 10.50 7.76
CA VAL A 8 9.98 9.20 8.21
C VAL A 8 10.86 8.73 9.36
N GLU A 9 10.25 8.42 10.49
CA GLU A 9 10.94 7.87 11.66
C GLU A 9 10.86 6.33 11.64
N PRO A 10 11.96 5.64 11.97
CA PRO A 10 11.91 4.19 12.15
C PRO A 10 11.11 3.84 13.40
N ALA A 11 10.47 2.68 13.41
CA ALA A 11 9.96 2.08 14.64
C ALA A 11 11.11 1.75 15.59
N GLN A 12 10.85 1.64 16.90
CA GLN A 12 11.84 1.31 17.92
C GLN A 12 12.60 0.01 17.59
N THR A 13 11.88 -1.00 17.10
CA THR A 13 12.44 -2.19 16.47
C THR A 13 11.93 -2.22 15.03
N GLY A 14 12.80 -1.87 14.08
CA GLY A 14 12.40 -1.79 12.69
C GLY A 14 13.47 -1.18 11.80
N ALA A 15 13.10 -0.91 10.56
CA ALA A 15 13.97 -0.26 9.58
C ALA A 15 13.18 0.55 8.57
N ILE A 16 13.85 1.53 7.98
CA ILE A 16 13.37 2.24 6.80
C ILE A 16 14.13 1.70 5.60
N VAL A 17 13.39 1.29 4.58
CA VAL A 17 13.94 0.85 3.30
C VAL A 17 13.71 1.96 2.27
N SER A 18 14.78 2.34 1.57
CA SER A 18 14.73 3.31 0.48
C SER A 18 14.87 2.60 -0.86
N TYR A 19 14.17 3.10 -1.87
CA TYR A 19 14.22 2.57 -3.23
C TYR A 19 14.07 3.69 -4.25
N ASN A 20 14.92 3.68 -5.26
CA ASN A 20 14.85 4.61 -6.39
C ASN A 20 14.53 3.84 -7.67
N HIS A 21 13.56 4.33 -8.42
CA HIS A 21 13.06 3.72 -9.64
C HIS A 21 13.19 4.67 -10.84
N MET A 22 13.28 4.11 -12.05
CA MET A 22 13.34 4.85 -13.31
C MET A 22 14.41 5.97 -13.31
N ASN A 23 15.66 5.61 -13.07
CA ASN A 23 16.78 6.56 -13.04
C ASN A 23 16.55 7.74 -12.06
N ASN A 24 16.12 7.40 -10.84
CA ASN A 24 15.82 8.36 -9.76
C ASN A 24 14.63 9.30 -10.03
N LYS A 25 13.73 8.95 -10.94
CA LYS A 25 12.50 9.72 -11.15
C LYS A 25 11.46 9.45 -10.08
N ILE A 26 11.47 8.27 -9.47
CA ILE A 26 10.57 7.88 -8.38
C ILE A 26 11.41 7.46 -7.18
N GLY A 27 11.19 8.13 -6.05
CA GLY A 27 11.78 7.78 -4.76
C GLY A 27 10.73 7.22 -3.81
N VAL A 28 11.05 6.12 -3.13
CA VAL A 28 10.17 5.47 -2.14
C VAL A 28 10.92 5.28 -0.83
N LEU A 29 10.26 5.59 0.29
CA LEU A 29 10.67 5.20 1.64
C LEU A 29 9.56 4.35 2.24
N VAL A 30 9.92 3.20 2.80
CA VAL A 30 8.98 2.30 3.50
C VAL A 30 9.49 2.07 4.91
N SER A 31 8.64 2.31 5.89
CA SER A 31 8.91 2.04 7.31
C SER A 31 8.31 0.69 7.69
N PHE A 32 9.16 -0.16 8.27
CA PHE A 32 8.78 -1.47 8.80
C PHE A 32 9.00 -1.50 10.32
N ALA A 33 8.09 -2.16 11.04
CA ALA A 33 8.29 -2.60 12.41
C ALA A 33 8.53 -4.11 12.44
N THR A 34 9.41 -4.55 13.32
CA THR A 34 9.72 -5.98 13.49
C THR A 34 9.60 -6.37 14.96
N GLY A 35 9.22 -7.61 15.22
CA GLY A 35 9.17 -8.14 16.60
C GLY A 35 10.55 -8.36 17.23
N LYS A 36 11.60 -8.44 16.39
CA LYS A 36 12.98 -8.67 16.82
C LYS A 36 13.92 -7.75 16.04
N ALA A 37 14.85 -7.10 16.72
CA ALA A 37 15.78 -6.17 16.09
C ALA A 37 16.70 -6.83 15.03
N GLU A 38 17.15 -8.07 15.29
CA GLU A 38 18.01 -8.82 14.36
C GLU A 38 17.34 -9.16 13.02
N THR A 39 16.00 -9.14 12.96
CA THR A 39 15.25 -9.42 11.72
C THR A 39 15.67 -8.48 10.58
N THR A 40 15.91 -7.21 10.88
CA THR A 40 16.24 -6.18 9.88
C THR A 40 17.63 -6.37 9.25
N ALA A 41 18.52 -7.11 9.90
CA ALA A 41 19.86 -7.39 9.41
C ALA A 41 19.90 -8.55 8.40
N THR A 42 18.83 -9.35 8.31
CA THR A 42 18.77 -10.52 7.44
C THR A 42 18.64 -10.15 5.95
N ASP A 43 19.26 -10.94 5.08
CA ASP A 43 19.16 -10.76 3.63
C ASP A 43 17.70 -10.94 3.14
N ALA A 44 16.94 -11.85 3.78
CA ALA A 44 15.55 -12.06 3.47
C ALA A 44 14.68 -10.82 3.77
N PHE A 45 14.93 -10.12 4.89
CA PHE A 45 14.26 -8.86 5.19
C PHE A 45 14.62 -7.77 4.17
N LYS A 46 15.90 -7.63 3.85
CA LYS A 46 16.37 -6.62 2.87
C LYS A 46 15.77 -6.85 1.49
N ALA A 47 15.72 -8.11 1.03
CA ALA A 47 15.09 -8.47 -0.23
C ALA A 47 13.59 -8.18 -0.22
N MET A 48 12.87 -8.55 0.84
CA MET A 48 11.45 -8.26 1.01
C MET A 48 11.19 -6.75 1.03
N GLY A 49 11.98 -5.98 1.77
CA GLY A 49 11.85 -4.52 1.83
C GLY A 49 12.04 -3.86 0.47
N ALA A 50 13.03 -4.30 -0.31
CA ALA A 50 13.24 -3.83 -1.67
C ALA A 50 12.07 -4.18 -2.59
N ASP A 51 11.51 -5.37 -2.48
CA ASP A 51 10.37 -5.82 -3.26
C ASP A 51 9.09 -5.03 -2.95
N VAL A 52 8.82 -4.76 -1.67
CA VAL A 52 7.69 -3.92 -1.25
C VAL A 52 7.86 -2.49 -1.74
N ALA A 53 9.06 -1.92 -1.64
CA ALA A 53 9.35 -0.57 -2.12
C ALA A 53 9.20 -0.46 -3.65
N MET A 54 9.64 -1.48 -4.39
CA MET A 54 9.44 -1.57 -5.83
C MET A 54 7.95 -1.67 -6.19
N HIS A 55 7.17 -2.47 -5.45
CA HIS A 55 5.73 -2.56 -5.61
C HIS A 55 5.08 -1.17 -5.45
N ILE A 56 5.44 -0.43 -4.40
CA ILE A 56 4.93 0.94 -4.17
C ILE A 56 5.29 1.87 -5.32
N ALA A 57 6.53 1.79 -5.84
CA ALA A 57 6.95 2.60 -6.98
C ALA A 57 6.09 2.32 -8.22
N ALA A 58 5.81 1.04 -8.50
CA ALA A 58 5.09 0.60 -9.68
C ALA A 58 3.57 0.78 -9.58
N MET A 59 2.99 0.40 -8.44
CA MET A 59 1.53 0.32 -8.26
C MET A 59 0.92 1.60 -7.67
N ASN A 60 1.74 2.52 -7.18
CA ASN A 60 1.32 3.82 -6.63
C ASN A 60 0.11 3.74 -5.68
N PRO A 61 0.19 2.98 -4.58
CA PRO A 61 -0.94 2.88 -3.67
C PRO A 61 -1.29 4.24 -3.06
N VAL A 62 -2.58 4.49 -2.88
CA VAL A 62 -3.12 5.73 -2.29
C VAL A 62 -2.87 5.78 -0.79
N SER A 63 -3.00 4.62 -0.14
CA SER A 63 -2.88 4.47 1.32
C SER A 63 -2.26 3.12 1.68
N LEU A 64 -1.88 2.99 2.95
CA LEU A 64 -1.33 1.74 3.49
C LEU A 64 -2.39 0.63 3.47
N ASP A 65 -3.55 0.90 4.07
CA ASP A 65 -4.68 0.00 4.23
C ASP A 65 -6.01 0.76 4.09
N LYS A 66 -7.13 0.04 4.21
CA LYS A 66 -8.48 0.62 4.13
C LYS A 66 -8.71 1.69 5.17
N ASP A 67 -8.24 1.48 6.39
CA ASP A 67 -8.45 2.39 7.52
C ASP A 67 -7.63 3.68 7.38
N SER A 68 -6.57 3.64 6.60
CA SER A 68 -5.70 4.78 6.29
C SER A 68 -6.17 5.62 5.11
N VAL A 69 -7.20 5.17 4.37
CA VAL A 69 -7.79 5.99 3.29
C VAL A 69 -8.52 7.18 3.92
N PRO A 70 -8.20 8.44 3.52
CA PRO A 70 -8.91 9.59 4.03
C PRO A 70 -10.43 9.45 3.81
N ALA A 71 -11.23 9.76 4.83
CA ALA A 71 -12.68 9.59 4.78
C ALA A 71 -13.31 10.37 3.61
N GLU A 72 -12.79 11.53 3.30
CA GLU A 72 -13.21 12.36 2.17
C GLU A 72 -12.98 11.67 0.81
N VAL A 73 -11.87 10.92 0.67
CA VAL A 73 -11.55 10.17 -0.54
C VAL A 73 -12.53 9.00 -0.69
N ALA A 74 -12.72 8.21 0.37
CA ALA A 74 -13.65 7.09 0.37
C ALA A 74 -15.10 7.55 0.10
N GLN A 75 -15.51 8.66 0.70
CA GLN A 75 -16.85 9.24 0.50
C GLN A 75 -17.03 9.72 -0.94
N HIS A 76 -16.04 10.41 -1.50
CA HIS A 76 -16.08 10.89 -2.88
C HIS A 76 -16.19 9.72 -3.88
N GLU A 77 -15.40 8.67 -3.71
CA GLU A 77 -15.48 7.46 -4.53
C GLU A 77 -16.86 6.79 -4.42
N LEU A 78 -17.39 6.67 -3.18
CA LEU A 78 -18.71 6.10 -2.96
C LEU A 78 -19.82 6.89 -3.67
N GLU A 79 -19.76 8.22 -3.64
CA GLU A 79 -20.72 9.09 -4.34
C GLU A 79 -20.67 8.89 -5.86
N ILE A 80 -19.47 8.79 -6.43
CA ILE A 80 -19.29 8.47 -7.86
C ILE A 80 -19.92 7.12 -8.17
N TYR A 81 -19.66 6.09 -7.37
CA TYR A 81 -20.19 4.75 -7.61
C TYR A 81 -21.70 4.66 -7.42
N LYS A 82 -22.27 5.42 -6.49
CA LYS A 82 -23.74 5.55 -6.34
C LYS A 82 -24.38 6.22 -7.57
N ALA A 83 -23.80 7.31 -8.06
CA ALA A 83 -24.29 7.98 -9.26
C ALA A 83 -24.26 7.04 -10.48
N GLN A 84 -23.14 6.32 -10.69
CA GLN A 84 -23.03 5.34 -11.77
C GLN A 84 -24.00 4.14 -11.61
N ALA A 85 -24.25 3.71 -10.37
CA ALA A 85 -25.20 2.63 -10.11
C ALA A 85 -26.64 3.06 -10.39
N ALA A 86 -26.99 4.32 -10.12
CA ALA A 86 -28.32 4.89 -10.41
C ALA A 86 -28.64 4.86 -11.91
N GLU A 87 -27.65 5.11 -12.78
CA GLU A 87 -27.82 5.03 -14.23
C GLU A 87 -28.18 3.63 -14.74
N SER A 88 -27.95 2.59 -13.92
CA SER A 88 -28.30 1.21 -14.30
C SER A 88 -29.78 0.90 -14.31
N GLY A 89 -30.64 1.78 -13.79
CA GLY A 89 -32.10 1.59 -13.69
C GLY A 89 -32.53 0.43 -12.76
N LYS A 90 -31.62 -0.13 -11.97
CA LYS A 90 -31.91 -1.21 -11.03
C LYS A 90 -32.57 -0.67 -9.75
N PRO A 91 -33.27 -1.53 -8.96
CA PRO A 91 -33.80 -1.15 -7.65
C PRO A 91 -32.72 -0.59 -6.72
N GLU A 92 -33.08 0.36 -5.86
CA GLU A 92 -32.19 1.11 -4.98
C GLU A 92 -31.28 0.19 -4.13
N ASN A 93 -31.84 -0.86 -3.54
CA ASN A 93 -31.09 -1.84 -2.77
C ASN A 93 -30.00 -2.59 -3.59
N ILE A 94 -30.21 -2.71 -4.90
CA ILE A 94 -29.21 -3.30 -5.82
C ILE A 94 -28.16 -2.24 -6.19
N GLN A 95 -28.58 -0.99 -6.38
CA GLN A 95 -27.65 0.12 -6.64
C GLN A 95 -26.68 0.30 -5.47
N GLU A 96 -27.15 0.25 -4.22
CA GLU A 96 -26.30 0.31 -3.02
C GLU A 96 -25.29 -0.83 -2.97
N LYS A 97 -25.71 -2.06 -3.26
CA LYS A 97 -24.80 -3.22 -3.31
C LYS A 97 -23.73 -3.05 -4.40
N ILE A 98 -24.09 -2.53 -5.55
CA ILE A 98 -23.15 -2.24 -6.65
C ILE A 98 -22.14 -1.18 -6.22
N ALA A 99 -22.58 -0.07 -5.63
CA ALA A 99 -21.71 1.00 -5.17
C ALA A 99 -20.73 0.53 -4.09
N THR A 100 -21.24 -0.22 -3.08
CA THR A 100 -20.41 -0.79 -2.01
C THR A 100 -19.39 -1.81 -2.58
N GLY A 101 -19.81 -2.67 -3.50
CA GLY A 101 -18.92 -3.64 -4.15
C GLY A 101 -17.79 -2.96 -4.96
N ARG A 102 -18.10 -1.82 -5.61
CA ARG A 102 -17.08 -1.02 -6.31
C ARG A 102 -16.12 -0.32 -5.34
N LEU A 103 -16.60 0.16 -4.20
CA LEU A 103 -15.74 0.74 -3.16
C LEU A 103 -14.80 -0.33 -2.57
N GLU A 104 -15.28 -1.55 -2.34
CA GLU A 104 -14.41 -2.67 -1.93
C GLU A 104 -13.34 -2.98 -2.98
N LYS A 105 -13.69 -2.91 -4.25
CA LYS A 105 -12.74 -3.06 -5.35
C LYS A 105 -11.71 -1.92 -5.38
N PHE A 106 -12.15 -0.68 -5.16
CA PHE A 106 -11.26 0.47 -5.03
C PHE A 106 -10.20 0.24 -3.92
N TYR A 107 -10.59 -0.24 -2.74
CA TYR A 107 -9.63 -0.56 -1.69
C TYR A 107 -8.62 -1.63 -2.11
N LYS A 108 -9.08 -2.68 -2.77
CA LYS A 108 -8.20 -3.75 -3.28
C LYS A 108 -7.19 -3.28 -4.33
N GLU A 109 -7.56 -2.28 -5.10
CA GLU A 109 -6.72 -1.72 -6.16
C GLU A 109 -5.84 -0.56 -5.68
N SER A 110 -6.17 0.07 -4.56
CA SER A 110 -5.57 1.34 -4.10
C SER A 110 -4.78 1.24 -2.79
N CYS A 111 -5.02 0.22 -1.95
CA CYS A 111 -4.32 0.07 -0.69
C CYS A 111 -3.16 -0.92 -0.81
N LEU A 112 -1.98 -0.53 -0.29
CA LEU A 112 -0.76 -1.35 -0.35
C LEU A 112 -0.99 -2.78 0.18
N THR A 113 -1.67 -2.90 1.31
CA THR A 113 -1.92 -4.20 1.97
C THR A 113 -2.85 -5.11 1.18
N GLU A 114 -3.72 -4.53 0.34
CA GLU A 114 -4.78 -5.23 -0.40
C GLU A 114 -4.42 -5.47 -1.87
N GLN A 115 -3.54 -4.66 -2.45
CA GLN A 115 -3.14 -4.77 -3.85
C GLN A 115 -2.52 -6.14 -4.13
N ALA A 116 -2.84 -6.73 -5.29
CA ALA A 116 -2.12 -7.89 -5.81
C ALA A 116 -0.63 -7.56 -5.92
N PHE A 117 0.23 -8.41 -5.35
CA PHE A 117 1.66 -8.14 -5.26
C PHE A 117 2.33 -8.22 -6.63
N VAL A 118 3.12 -7.22 -6.98
CA VAL A 118 3.67 -7.06 -8.34
C VAL A 118 4.49 -8.26 -8.83
N LYS A 119 5.20 -8.94 -7.93
CA LYS A 119 6.00 -10.14 -8.27
C LYS A 119 5.23 -11.45 -8.23
N ASN A 120 4.13 -11.48 -7.49
CA ASN A 120 3.27 -12.65 -7.37
C ASN A 120 1.81 -12.22 -7.17
N PRO A 121 1.03 -12.10 -8.27
CA PRO A 121 -0.35 -11.62 -8.21
C PRO A 121 -1.32 -12.54 -7.46
N ASP A 122 -0.93 -13.78 -7.14
CA ASP A 122 -1.73 -14.73 -6.38
C ASP A 122 -1.80 -14.42 -4.88
N GLN A 123 -0.99 -13.46 -4.41
CA GLN A 123 -0.98 -12.95 -3.04
C GLN A 123 -1.01 -11.43 -3.01
N ASN A 124 -1.49 -10.85 -1.92
CA ASN A 124 -1.44 -9.41 -1.70
C ASN A 124 -0.16 -8.97 -0.95
N GLY A 125 0.02 -7.66 -0.76
CA GLY A 125 1.18 -7.13 -0.06
C GLY A 125 1.33 -7.62 1.38
N THR A 126 0.21 -7.77 2.10
CA THR A 126 0.20 -8.33 3.47
C THR A 126 0.63 -9.79 3.50
N ASP A 127 0.11 -10.61 2.60
CA ASP A 127 0.44 -12.05 2.52
C ASP A 127 1.92 -12.25 2.26
N TYR A 128 2.50 -11.46 1.35
CA TYR A 128 3.93 -11.51 1.04
C TYR A 128 4.79 -11.17 2.25
N VAL A 129 4.50 -10.08 2.95
CA VAL A 129 5.25 -9.66 4.15
C VAL A 129 5.13 -10.71 5.27
N ASN A 130 3.92 -11.25 5.48
CA ASN A 130 3.67 -12.30 6.48
C ASN A 130 4.39 -13.61 6.15
N GLU A 131 4.49 -13.98 4.89
CA GLU A 131 5.24 -15.16 4.45
C GLU A 131 6.72 -15.04 4.84
N VAL A 132 7.33 -13.89 4.57
CA VAL A 132 8.73 -13.63 4.94
C VAL A 132 8.90 -13.58 6.47
N ALA A 133 7.99 -12.92 7.18
CA ALA A 133 8.00 -12.86 8.64
C ALA A 133 7.96 -14.27 9.27
N LYS A 134 7.11 -15.14 8.75
CA LYS A 134 7.01 -16.54 9.18
C LYS A 134 8.30 -17.31 8.95
N LYS A 135 8.95 -17.14 7.79
CA LYS A 135 10.25 -17.76 7.47
C LYS A 135 11.35 -17.31 8.42
N LEU A 136 11.29 -16.07 8.90
CA LEU A 136 12.26 -15.49 9.85
C LEU A 136 11.90 -15.75 11.33
N GLY A 137 10.79 -16.44 11.60
CA GLY A 137 10.36 -16.79 12.95
C GLY A 137 9.98 -15.59 13.81
N GLY A 138 9.42 -14.55 13.19
CA GLY A 138 9.04 -13.31 13.87
C GLY A 138 7.84 -12.64 13.23
N THR A 139 7.65 -11.36 13.55
CA THR A 139 6.62 -10.50 12.97
C THR A 139 7.25 -9.34 12.20
N ILE A 140 6.66 -8.99 11.09
CA ILE A 140 7.02 -7.81 10.28
C ILE A 140 5.73 -7.09 9.93
N LYS A 141 5.68 -5.78 10.14
CA LYS A 141 4.55 -4.93 9.77
C LYS A 141 5.05 -3.74 8.96
N VAL A 142 4.36 -3.41 7.88
CA VAL A 142 4.54 -2.13 7.19
C VAL A 142 3.82 -1.06 8.00
N ASN A 143 4.55 -0.06 8.49
CA ASN A 143 3.97 1.05 9.26
C ASN A 143 3.52 2.21 8.40
N GLY A 144 4.12 2.37 7.23
CA GLY A 144 3.80 3.43 6.29
C GLY A 144 4.84 3.56 5.19
N PHE A 145 4.54 4.42 4.24
CA PHE A 145 5.45 4.71 3.14
C PHE A 145 5.32 6.17 2.67
N LYS A 146 6.33 6.64 1.96
CA LYS A 146 6.32 7.86 1.18
C LYS A 146 6.81 7.56 -0.22
N ARG A 147 6.10 8.08 -1.22
CA ARG A 147 6.46 7.99 -2.63
C ARG A 147 6.43 9.39 -3.23
N PHE A 148 7.51 9.76 -3.90
CA PHE A 148 7.59 10.99 -4.67
C PHE A 148 8.03 10.69 -6.09
N MET A 149 7.41 11.35 -7.05
CA MET A 149 7.81 11.30 -8.45
C MET A 149 8.18 12.71 -8.93
N LEU A 150 9.22 12.80 -9.76
CA LEU A 150 9.58 14.06 -10.38
C LEU A 150 8.49 14.53 -11.32
N GLY A 151 8.03 15.76 -11.13
CA GLY A 151 6.98 16.37 -11.94
C GLY A 151 5.57 16.28 -11.34
N GLU A 152 5.41 15.65 -10.17
CA GLU A 152 4.17 15.71 -9.36
C GLU A 152 4.11 16.94 -8.48
#